data_1d26c28292cb04c2ef8161d250db75d4
#
_entry.id   1d26c28292cb04c2ef8161d250db75d4
#
_cell.length_a   1.000
_cell.length_b   1.000
_cell.length_c   1.000
_cell.angle_alpha   90.00
_cell.angle_beta   90.00
_cell.angle_gamma   90.00
#
_symmetry.space_group_name_H-M   'P 1'
#
loop_
_entity.id
_entity.type
_entity.pdbx_description
1 polymer ?
#
loop_
_entity_poly.entity_id
_entity_poly.type
_entity_poly.pdbx_seq_one_letter_code
_entity_poly.pdbx_strand_id
1 'polypeptide(L)'
;MGNSEEVKQESRKIRYLRFLVDFSIVSIQQGDVSLGEALKVVEDVKRVACAFFPGKEETFELIYRPRFNRVIQERFGTTTFIS
;
A
#
# COMPACT_ATOMS: atom_id res chain seq x y z
N MET A 1 -17.56 4.44 -27.24
CA MET A 1 -18.29 3.77 -26.18
C MET A 1 -17.75 2.44 -25.73
N GLY A 2 -16.81 1.88 -26.41
CA GLY A 2 -16.24 0.61 -25.99
C GLY A 2 -15.47 0.68 -24.69
N ASN A 3 -15.36 1.88 -24.12
CA ASN A 3 -14.48 2.08 -22.97
C ASN A 3 -15.16 1.88 -21.64
N SER A 4 -16.47 1.66 -21.60
CA SER A 4 -17.17 1.57 -20.33
C SER A 4 -16.72 0.35 -19.53
N GLU A 5 -16.43 -0.76 -20.20
CA GLU A 5 -15.93 -1.95 -19.53
C GLU A 5 -14.54 -1.72 -18.95
N GLU A 6 -13.67 -1.08 -19.72
CA GLU A 6 -12.32 -0.79 -19.27
C GLU A 6 -12.34 0.16 -18.07
N VAL A 7 -13.21 1.17 -18.14
CA VAL A 7 -13.33 2.12 -17.05
C VAL A 7 -13.82 1.43 -15.77
N LYS A 8 -14.79 0.52 -15.91
CA LYS A 8 -15.27 -0.23 -14.76
C LYS A 8 -14.19 -1.11 -14.15
N GLN A 9 -13.40 -1.77 -14.98
CA GLN A 9 -12.32 -2.60 -14.48
C GLN A 9 -11.26 -1.77 -13.78
N GLU A 10 -10.91 -0.63 -14.33
CA GLU A 10 -9.97 0.27 -13.70
C GLU A 10 -10.49 0.76 -12.34
N SER A 11 -11.77 1.09 -12.28
CA SER A 11 -12.38 1.53 -11.03
C SER A 11 -12.35 0.42 -9.98
N ARG A 12 -12.60 -0.81 -10.38
CA ARG A 12 -12.56 -1.94 -9.47
C ARG A 12 -11.16 -2.17 -8.93
N LYS A 13 -10.15 -2.07 -9.80
CA LYS A 13 -8.76 -2.24 -9.39
C LYS A 13 -8.36 -1.15 -8.40
N ILE A 14 -8.75 0.08 -8.66
CA ILE A 14 -8.44 1.18 -7.78
C ILE A 14 -9.12 1.00 -6.42
N ARG A 15 -10.38 0.58 -6.41
CA ARG A 15 -11.09 0.34 -5.17
C ARG A 15 -10.45 -0.78 -4.37
N TYR A 16 -10.09 -1.85 -5.05
CA TYR A 16 -9.45 -2.97 -4.38
C TYR A 16 -8.11 -2.56 -3.80
N LEU A 17 -7.34 -1.80 -4.56
CA LEU A 17 -6.04 -1.34 -4.08
C LEU A 17 -6.21 -0.43 -2.86
N ARG A 18 -7.16 0.49 -2.90
CA ARG A 18 -7.44 1.34 -1.75
C ARG A 18 -7.84 0.54 -0.53
N PHE A 19 -8.73 -0.42 -0.73
CA PHE A 19 -9.15 -1.30 0.36
C PHE A 19 -7.95 -2.05 0.93
N LEU A 20 -7.12 -2.59 0.05
CA LEU A 20 -5.96 -3.35 0.47
C LEU A 20 -4.99 -2.47 1.26
N VAL A 21 -4.74 -1.26 0.78
CA VAL A 21 -3.87 -0.32 1.47
C VAL A 21 -4.44 0.04 2.84
N ASP A 22 -5.72 0.39 2.89
CA ASP A 22 -6.36 0.78 4.15
C ASP A 22 -6.39 -0.37 5.14
N PHE A 23 -6.74 -1.56 4.67
CA PHE A 23 -6.76 -2.73 5.52
C PHE A 23 -5.36 -3.04 6.06
N SER A 24 -4.36 -2.92 5.21
CA SER A 24 -2.98 -3.17 5.62
C SER A 24 -2.51 -2.16 6.65
N ILE A 25 -2.89 -0.90 6.47
CA ILE A 25 -2.55 0.15 7.43
C ILE A 25 -3.18 -0.16 8.79
N VAL A 26 -4.46 -0.50 8.79
CA VAL A 26 -5.15 -0.83 10.04
C VAL A 26 -4.50 -2.05 10.69
N SER A 27 -4.15 -3.04 9.90
CA SER A 27 -3.48 -4.24 10.43
C SER A 27 -2.16 -3.91 11.10
N ILE A 28 -1.40 -2.99 10.51
CA ILE A 28 -0.14 -2.56 11.11
C ILE A 28 -0.39 -1.77 12.39
N GLN A 29 -1.41 -0.91 12.39
CA GLN A 29 -1.71 -0.07 13.54
C GLN A 29 -2.23 -0.86 14.73
N GLN A 30 -3.10 -1.81 14.48
CA GLN A 30 -3.83 -2.51 15.53
C GLN A 30 -3.43 -3.97 15.67
N GLY A 31 -2.76 -4.51 14.68
CA GLY A 31 -2.38 -5.90 14.69
C GLY A 31 -1.17 -6.16 15.58
N ASP A 32 -1.00 -7.43 15.88
CA ASP A 32 0.12 -7.87 16.70
C ASP A 32 1.26 -8.31 15.76
N VAL A 33 1.77 -7.35 15.02
CA VAL A 33 2.81 -7.62 14.01
C VAL A 33 4.11 -6.98 14.42
N SER A 34 5.20 -7.64 14.06
CA SER A 34 6.53 -7.10 14.26
C SER A 34 6.87 -6.08 13.17
N LEU A 35 7.95 -5.33 13.39
CA LEU A 35 8.42 -4.40 12.37
C LEU A 35 8.73 -5.12 11.06
N GLY A 36 9.39 -6.28 11.14
CA GLY A 36 9.71 -7.05 9.95
C GLY A 36 8.47 -7.49 9.19
N GLU A 37 7.45 -7.92 9.94
CA GLU A 37 6.19 -8.30 9.32
C GLU A 37 5.49 -7.11 8.68
N ALA A 38 5.53 -5.95 9.32
CA ALA A 38 4.93 -4.75 8.76
C ALA A 38 5.62 -4.35 7.46
N LEU A 39 6.93 -4.42 7.42
CA LEU A 39 7.68 -4.12 6.20
C LEU A 39 7.34 -5.10 5.10
N LYS A 40 7.15 -6.37 5.44
CA LYS A 40 6.75 -7.36 4.45
C LYS A 40 5.37 -7.07 3.90
N VAL A 41 4.45 -6.63 4.74
CA VAL A 41 3.11 -6.25 4.29
C VAL A 41 3.20 -5.14 3.24
N VAL A 42 4.04 -4.14 3.48
CA VAL A 42 4.22 -3.06 2.53
C VAL A 42 4.71 -3.58 1.19
N GLU A 43 5.69 -4.47 1.21
CA GLU A 43 6.22 -5.02 -0.04
C GLU A 43 5.19 -5.88 -0.76
N ASP A 44 4.38 -6.62 -0.02
CA ASP A 44 3.34 -7.44 -0.62
C ASP A 44 2.28 -6.55 -1.29
N VAL A 45 1.89 -5.46 -0.64
CA VAL A 45 0.93 -4.52 -1.21
C VAL A 45 1.50 -3.88 -2.48
N LYS A 46 2.77 -3.52 -2.45
CA LYS A 46 3.43 -2.97 -3.64
C LYS A 46 3.39 -3.98 -4.78
N ARG A 47 3.66 -5.23 -4.48
CA ARG A 47 3.65 -6.28 -5.51
C ARG A 47 2.27 -6.39 -6.15
N VAL A 48 1.22 -6.36 -5.34
CA VAL A 48 -0.15 -6.42 -5.85
C VAL A 48 -0.46 -5.18 -6.69
N ALA A 49 -0.08 -4.02 -6.20
CA ALA A 49 -0.32 -2.77 -6.92
C ALA A 49 0.36 -2.78 -8.28
N CYS A 50 1.59 -3.25 -8.33
CA CYS A 50 2.34 -3.29 -9.59
C CYS A 50 1.81 -4.35 -10.54
N ALA A 51 1.20 -5.41 -10.00
CA ALA A 51 0.54 -6.41 -10.83
C ALA A 51 -0.71 -5.84 -11.49
N PHE A 52 -1.47 -5.01 -10.74
CA PHE A 52 -2.66 -4.36 -11.29
C PHE A 52 -2.31 -3.25 -12.27
N PHE A 53 -1.24 -2.52 -11.99
CA PHE A 53 -0.84 -1.34 -12.76
C PHE A 53 0.64 -1.45 -13.10
N PRO A 54 0.98 -2.27 -14.10
CA PRO A 54 2.39 -2.46 -14.47
C PRO A 54 3.05 -1.15 -14.85
N GLY A 55 4.28 -0.98 -14.44
CA GLY A 55 5.04 0.23 -14.75
C GLY A 55 4.76 1.39 -13.82
N LYS A 56 4.01 1.17 -12.74
CA LYS A 56 3.66 2.23 -11.80
C LYS A 56 4.37 2.09 -10.46
N GLU A 57 5.51 1.44 -10.44
CA GLU A 57 6.27 1.25 -9.22
C GLU A 57 6.64 2.58 -8.57
N GLU A 58 7.07 3.53 -9.39
CA GLU A 58 7.44 4.84 -8.87
C GLU A 58 6.24 5.56 -8.27
N THR A 59 5.08 5.41 -8.89
CA THR A 59 3.86 6.00 -8.37
C THR A 59 3.55 5.45 -6.98
N PHE A 60 3.71 4.14 -6.79
CA PHE A 60 3.49 3.54 -5.48
C PHE A 60 4.44 4.13 -4.44
N GLU A 61 5.72 4.27 -4.80
CA GLU A 61 6.70 4.81 -3.88
C GLU A 61 6.41 6.25 -3.50
N LEU A 62 5.87 7.03 -4.42
CA LEU A 62 5.59 8.44 -4.17
C LEU A 62 4.30 8.64 -3.36
N ILE A 63 3.30 7.79 -3.58
CA ILE A 63 1.98 8.01 -3.00
C ILE A 63 1.73 7.15 -1.76
N TYR A 64 2.03 5.87 -1.86
CA TYR A 64 1.64 4.93 -0.81
C TYR A 64 2.75 4.62 0.18
N ARG A 65 3.99 4.58 -0.28
CA ARG A 65 5.11 4.29 0.62
C ARG A 65 5.18 5.28 1.78
N PRO A 66 5.01 6.60 1.56
CA PRO A 66 5.04 7.53 2.70
C PRO A 66 3.95 7.26 3.72
N ARG A 67 2.77 6.85 3.26
CA ARG A 67 1.68 6.52 4.18
C ARG A 67 2.05 5.35 5.06
N PHE A 68 2.60 4.31 4.48
CA PHE A 68 3.04 3.15 5.25
C PHE A 68 4.18 3.48 6.19
N ASN A 69 5.14 4.26 5.72
CA ASN A 69 6.28 4.65 6.56
C ASN A 69 5.80 5.42 7.77
N ARG A 70 4.82 6.30 7.60
CA ARG A 70 4.27 7.06 8.69
C ARG A 70 3.63 6.16 9.74
N VAL A 71 2.83 5.22 9.29
CA VAL A 71 2.15 4.29 10.19
C VAL A 71 3.17 3.43 10.94
N ILE A 72 4.17 2.94 10.23
CA ILE A 72 5.21 2.12 10.84
C ILE A 72 5.98 2.92 11.88
N GLN A 73 6.30 4.18 11.57
CA GLN A 73 6.99 5.04 12.50
C GLN A 73 6.14 5.29 13.75
N GLU A 74 4.86 5.55 13.56
CA GLU A 74 3.95 5.78 14.68
C GLU A 74 3.79 4.55 15.54
N ARG A 75 3.70 3.39 14.92
CA ARG A 75 3.44 2.15 15.63
C ARG A 75 4.68 1.63 16.35
N PHE A 76 5.82 1.72 15.72
CA PHE A 76 7.05 1.15 16.26
C PHE A 76 7.99 2.18 16.85
N GLY A 77 7.70 3.45 16.65
CA GLY A 77 8.48 4.50 17.29
C GLY A 77 9.93 4.58 16.86
N THR A 78 10.25 4.10 15.68
CA THR A 78 11.63 4.10 15.23
C THR A 78 12.00 5.47 14.73
N THR A 79 13.08 6.01 15.22
CA THR A 79 13.61 7.29 14.78
C THR A 79 14.67 7.12 13.70
N THR A 80 15.09 5.91 13.47
CA THR A 80 16.15 5.65 12.51
C THR A 80 15.79 6.02 11.09
N PHE A 81 14.52 6.07 10.79
CA PHE A 81 14.07 6.43 9.44
C PHE A 81 14.26 7.90 9.15
N ILE A 82 14.42 8.70 10.17
CA ILE A 82 14.46 10.15 10.01
C ILE A 82 15.82 10.65 9.63
N SER A 83 16.82 9.93 10.03
CA SER A 83 18.20 10.34 9.78
C SER A 83 18.61 10.26 8.32
#